data_30764ba90c938f4a44dfa2b7806023db
#
_entry.id   30764ba90c938f4a44dfa2b7806023db
#
_cell.length_a   1.000
_cell.length_b   1.000
_cell.length_c   1.000
_cell.angle_alpha   90.00
_cell.angle_beta   90.00
_cell.angle_gamma   90.00
#
_symmetry.space_group_name_H-M   'P 1'
#
loop_
_entity.id
_entity.type
_entity.pdbx_description
1 polymer ?
#
loop_
_entity_poly.entity_id
_entity_poly.type
_entity_poly.pdbx_seq_one_letter_code
_entity_poly.pdbx_strand_id
1 'polypeptide(L)'
;MKKYAVIMIALLIMLIGGCSAGNKSLSDGSSENSVIYDSSAPEDDVKYTYVCAQYIYYNTADELMKACDIVMSGKVTGISFTVRDGRTNDEVTGNTSESDKEICTVYTVEKESAYKNTVGNESDSIDIYVNGGFKDKYIDEQLKALGGSRTITVYNRPEIEIGKSYLFLLRIRDNKEAFLVTPEQGFIDIEKERNNGTADDFSVNKI
;
A
#
# COMPACT_ATOMS: atom_id res chain seq x y z
N MET A 1 -7.84 -21.63 -14.35
CA MET A 1 -9.04 -20.83 -14.61
C MET A 1 -10.03 -20.82 -13.43
N LYS A 2 -10.35 -21.98 -12.77
CA LYS A 2 -11.30 -22.02 -11.63
C LYS A 2 -10.84 -21.25 -10.38
N LYS A 3 -9.52 -21.14 -10.12
CA LYS A 3 -8.97 -20.44 -8.93
C LYS A 3 -9.18 -18.93 -8.98
N TYR A 4 -9.18 -18.33 -10.17
CA TYR A 4 -9.39 -16.89 -10.34
C TYR A 4 -10.86 -16.47 -10.21
N ALA A 5 -11.80 -17.36 -10.51
CA ALA A 5 -13.23 -17.07 -10.40
C ALA A 5 -13.66 -16.79 -8.94
N VAL A 6 -13.05 -17.48 -7.97
CA VAL A 6 -13.38 -17.32 -6.55
C VAL A 6 -12.87 -15.97 -6.00
N ILE A 7 -11.65 -15.58 -6.41
CA ILE A 7 -11.09 -14.27 -6.03
C ILE A 7 -11.92 -13.14 -6.66
N MET A 8 -12.40 -13.33 -7.88
CA MET A 8 -13.23 -12.38 -8.58
C MET A 8 -14.57 -12.10 -7.87
N ILE A 9 -15.18 -13.11 -7.28
CA ILE A 9 -16.46 -12.96 -6.55
C ILE A 9 -16.25 -12.16 -5.26
N ALA A 10 -15.16 -12.40 -4.54
CA ALA A 10 -14.84 -11.66 -3.31
C ALA A 10 -14.56 -10.18 -3.59
N LEU A 11 -13.83 -9.87 -4.67
CA LEU A 11 -13.55 -8.49 -5.08
C LEU A 11 -14.82 -7.76 -5.55
N LEU A 12 -15.72 -8.45 -6.25
CA LEU A 12 -16.97 -7.88 -6.76
C LEU A 12 -17.92 -7.43 -5.63
N ILE A 13 -17.95 -8.17 -4.52
CA ILE A 13 -18.79 -7.84 -3.38
C ILE A 13 -18.34 -6.58 -2.65
N MET A 14 -17.02 -6.31 -2.61
CA MET A 14 -16.48 -5.08 -2.00
C MET A 14 -16.81 -3.81 -2.78
N LEU A 15 -16.97 -3.91 -4.10
CA LEU A 15 -17.23 -2.75 -4.97
C LEU A 15 -18.70 -2.24 -4.87
N ILE A 16 -19.63 -3.02 -4.30
CA ILE A 16 -21.06 -2.65 -4.24
C ILE A 16 -21.41 -1.89 -2.94
N GLY A 17 -20.55 -1.90 -1.92
CA GLY A 17 -20.82 -1.32 -0.59
C GLY A 17 -20.58 0.19 -0.43
N GLY A 18 -20.15 0.90 -1.46
CA GLY A 18 -19.70 2.29 -1.38
C GLY A 18 -20.50 3.29 -2.24
N CYS A 19 -21.82 3.34 -2.14
CA CYS A 19 -22.61 4.43 -2.74
C CYS A 19 -23.08 5.43 -1.67
N SER A 20 -22.43 6.59 -1.61
CA SER A 20 -23.08 7.82 -1.19
C SER A 20 -22.74 8.94 -2.16
N ALA A 21 -23.78 9.49 -2.75
CA ALA A 21 -23.77 10.41 -3.87
C ALA A 21 -23.26 11.80 -3.49
N GLY A 22 -22.47 12.38 -4.36
CA GLY A 22 -22.12 13.79 -4.37
C GLY A 22 -21.62 14.19 -5.75
N ASN A 23 -22.56 14.48 -6.68
CA ASN A 23 -22.26 15.07 -7.98
C ASN A 23 -21.57 16.42 -7.81
N LYS A 24 -20.36 16.59 -8.38
CA LYS A 24 -19.92 17.87 -8.91
C LYS A 24 -19.00 17.65 -10.13
N SER A 25 -19.31 18.41 -11.16
CA SER A 25 -18.78 18.42 -12.50
C SER A 25 -17.26 18.54 -12.58
N LEU A 26 -16.70 17.83 -13.55
CA LEU A 26 -15.33 17.94 -14.04
C LEU A 26 -15.06 19.35 -14.60
N SER A 27 -13.99 19.96 -14.14
CA SER A 27 -13.23 20.93 -14.92
C SER A 27 -11.77 20.52 -14.88
N ASP A 28 -11.20 20.37 -16.05
CA ASP A 28 -9.78 20.14 -16.33
C ASP A 28 -8.90 21.16 -15.61
N GLY A 29 -7.86 20.69 -14.94
CA GLY A 29 -6.86 21.56 -14.33
C GLY A 29 -5.93 20.76 -13.43
N SER A 30 -4.77 20.39 -13.96
CA SER A 30 -3.65 19.92 -13.16
C SER A 30 -3.28 20.95 -12.10
N SER A 31 -3.48 20.62 -10.84
CA SER A 31 -2.98 21.41 -9.71
C SER A 31 -2.70 20.46 -8.56
N GLU A 32 -1.43 20.24 -8.30
CA GLU A 32 -0.94 19.63 -7.07
C GLU A 32 -1.36 20.53 -5.90
N ASN A 33 -2.37 20.13 -5.15
CA ASN A 33 -2.70 20.77 -3.88
C ASN A 33 -2.10 19.96 -2.72
N SER A 34 -0.83 20.21 -2.43
CA SER A 34 -0.27 19.92 -1.12
C SER A 34 -0.73 20.99 -0.13
N VAL A 35 -1.62 20.65 0.79
CA VAL A 35 -1.96 21.54 1.91
C VAL A 35 -0.90 21.33 3.00
N ILE A 36 0.03 22.26 3.11
CA ILE A 36 1.03 22.30 4.17
C ILE A 36 0.35 22.99 5.38
N TYR A 37 0.15 22.24 6.46
CA TYR A 37 -0.16 22.82 7.77
C TYR A 37 1.15 23.02 8.52
N ASP A 38 1.60 24.26 8.60
CA ASP A 38 2.73 24.66 9.45
C ASP A 38 2.23 24.76 10.89
N SER A 39 2.60 23.80 11.74
CA SER A 39 2.50 23.94 13.19
C SER A 39 3.87 24.28 13.72
N SER A 40 4.06 25.49 14.19
CA SER A 40 5.27 25.96 14.88
C SER A 40 5.44 25.22 16.23
N ALA A 41 6.09 24.06 16.17
CA ALA A 41 6.53 23.28 17.33
C ALA A 41 7.99 23.60 17.66
N PRO A 42 8.45 23.41 18.92
CA PRO A 42 9.85 23.61 19.31
C PRO A 42 10.81 22.75 18.47
N GLU A 43 12.05 23.20 18.31
CA GLU A 43 13.07 22.64 17.41
C GLU A 43 13.38 21.14 17.60
N ASP A 44 12.88 20.53 18.68
CA ASP A 44 13.08 19.11 19.01
C ASP A 44 11.91 18.20 18.60
N ASP A 45 10.80 18.73 18.10
CA ASP A 45 9.60 17.96 17.77
C ASP A 45 9.60 17.39 16.35
N VAL A 46 9.05 16.18 16.23
CA VAL A 46 8.81 15.52 14.95
C VAL A 46 7.70 16.26 14.19
N LYS A 47 7.98 16.62 12.94
CA LYS A 47 7.00 17.25 12.04
C LYS A 47 6.33 16.19 11.18
N TYR A 48 5.04 16.37 10.90
CA TYR A 48 4.29 15.50 10.01
C TYR A 48 3.78 16.27 8.80
N THR A 49 4.08 15.75 7.62
CA THR A 49 3.50 16.23 6.37
C THR A 49 2.42 15.24 5.94
N TYR A 50 1.19 15.72 5.76
CA TYR A 50 0.08 14.86 5.32
C TYR A 50 -0.11 15.01 3.82
N VAL A 51 -0.11 13.88 3.12
CA VAL A 51 -0.32 13.81 1.69
C VAL A 51 -1.66 13.15 1.38
N CYS A 52 -2.50 13.88 0.67
CA CYS A 52 -3.73 13.35 0.07
C CYS A 52 -3.45 13.08 -1.41
N ALA A 53 -2.90 11.90 -1.70
CA ALA A 53 -2.64 11.50 -3.07
C ALA A 53 -3.92 10.97 -3.74
N GLN A 54 -4.09 11.30 -5.03
CA GLN A 54 -5.10 10.67 -5.86
C GLN A 54 -4.48 9.44 -6.53
N TYR A 55 -5.06 8.28 -6.26
CA TYR A 55 -4.63 7.03 -6.85
C TYR A 55 -5.57 6.60 -7.97
N ILE A 56 -5.03 5.84 -8.92
CA ILE A 56 -5.86 5.14 -9.91
C ILE A 56 -6.79 4.20 -9.12
N TYR A 57 -8.09 4.29 -9.40
CA TYR A 57 -9.07 3.38 -8.84
C TYR A 57 -9.59 2.45 -9.94
N TYR A 58 -9.49 1.15 -9.71
CA TYR A 58 -9.96 0.12 -10.62
C TYR A 58 -11.43 -0.21 -10.29
N ASN A 59 -12.31 -0.03 -11.27
CA ASN A 59 -13.76 -0.19 -11.06
C ASN A 59 -14.21 -1.66 -11.11
N THR A 60 -13.39 -2.53 -11.68
CA THR A 60 -13.70 -3.95 -11.80
C THR A 60 -12.55 -4.81 -11.29
N ALA A 61 -12.89 -6.01 -10.79
CA ALA A 61 -11.91 -6.99 -10.39
C ALA A 61 -10.98 -7.41 -11.53
N ASP A 62 -11.51 -7.49 -12.77
CA ASP A 62 -10.73 -7.81 -13.96
C ASP A 62 -9.66 -6.76 -14.28
N GLU A 63 -9.99 -5.47 -14.16
CA GLU A 63 -9.03 -4.38 -14.34
C GLU A 63 -7.95 -4.42 -13.27
N LEU A 64 -8.36 -4.58 -12.01
CA LEU A 64 -7.44 -4.66 -10.88
C LEU A 64 -6.50 -5.87 -11.02
N MET A 65 -7.03 -7.05 -11.35
CA MET A 65 -6.23 -8.25 -11.57
C MET A 65 -5.28 -8.13 -12.75
N LYS A 66 -5.65 -7.42 -13.84
CA LYS A 66 -4.76 -7.15 -14.97
C LYS A 66 -3.60 -6.24 -14.59
N ALA A 67 -3.83 -5.27 -13.69
CA ALA A 67 -2.83 -4.32 -13.23
C ALA A 67 -1.80 -4.92 -12.27
N CYS A 68 -2.06 -6.11 -11.70
CA CYS A 68 -1.17 -6.79 -10.77
C CYS A 68 -0.20 -7.71 -11.52
N ASP A 69 1.05 -7.78 -11.05
CA ASP A 69 2.04 -8.77 -11.46
C ASP A 69 2.02 -10.00 -10.54
N ILE A 70 1.81 -9.77 -9.24
CA ILE A 70 1.68 -10.82 -8.22
C ILE A 70 0.37 -10.63 -7.47
N VAL A 71 -0.34 -11.73 -7.22
CA VAL A 71 -1.46 -11.83 -6.27
C VAL A 71 -1.17 -13.01 -5.35
N MET A 72 -1.06 -12.75 -4.06
CA MET A 72 -0.69 -13.76 -3.08
C MET A 72 -1.37 -13.52 -1.73
N SER A 73 -1.60 -14.57 -0.96
CA SER A 73 -1.80 -14.43 0.48
C SER A 73 -0.47 -14.56 1.21
N GLY A 74 -0.35 -13.82 2.31
CA GLY A 74 0.84 -13.88 3.13
C GLY A 74 0.67 -13.20 4.46
N LYS A 75 1.49 -13.63 5.41
CA LYS A 75 1.54 -13.10 6.77
C LYS A 75 2.61 -12.03 6.89
N VAL A 76 2.25 -10.88 7.43
CA VAL A 76 3.21 -9.80 7.73
C VAL A 76 4.06 -10.20 8.92
N THR A 77 5.36 -10.35 8.72
CA THR A 77 6.31 -10.78 9.76
C THR A 77 7.21 -9.67 10.25
N GLY A 78 7.32 -8.55 9.50
CA GLY A 78 8.17 -7.44 9.88
C GLY A 78 7.75 -6.12 9.24
N ILE A 79 8.19 -5.02 9.87
CA ILE A 79 8.12 -3.66 9.36
C ILE A 79 9.51 -3.05 9.49
N SER A 80 9.96 -2.40 8.44
CA SER A 80 11.18 -1.58 8.42
C SER A 80 10.94 -0.30 7.62
N PHE A 81 11.93 0.59 7.62
CA PHE A 81 11.81 1.88 6.96
C PHE A 81 13.02 2.15 6.09
N THR A 82 12.77 2.72 4.93
CA THR A 82 13.79 3.23 4.01
C THR A 82 13.41 4.63 3.53
N VAL A 83 14.32 5.30 2.85
CA VAL A 83 14.07 6.62 2.27
C VAL A 83 14.08 6.52 0.76
N ARG A 84 13.15 7.22 0.13
CA ARG A 84 13.01 7.30 -1.32
C ARG A 84 12.97 8.73 -1.81
N ASP A 85 13.27 8.93 -3.08
CA ASP A 85 13.01 10.20 -3.75
C ASP A 85 11.50 10.33 -3.96
N GLY A 86 10.86 11.26 -3.26
CA GLY A 86 9.40 11.45 -3.27
C GLY A 86 8.84 11.84 -4.64
N ARG A 87 9.70 12.34 -5.57
CA ARG A 87 9.27 12.71 -6.92
C ARG A 87 9.16 11.51 -7.86
N THR A 88 10.08 10.55 -7.73
CA THR A 88 10.18 9.39 -8.63
C THR A 88 9.83 8.09 -7.94
N ASN A 89 9.85 8.09 -6.60
CA ASN A 89 9.72 6.92 -5.74
C ASN A 89 10.81 5.86 -6.00
N ASP A 90 11.97 6.28 -6.45
CA ASP A 90 13.17 5.45 -6.61
C ASP A 90 14.07 5.54 -5.39
N GLU A 91 15.14 4.75 -5.37
CA GLU A 91 16.17 4.87 -4.35
C GLU A 91 16.79 6.28 -4.36
N VAL A 92 17.12 6.77 -3.16
CA VAL A 92 17.79 8.06 -2.98
C VAL A 92 19.19 7.99 -3.61
N THR A 93 19.52 8.99 -4.41
CA THR A 93 20.83 9.18 -5.01
C THR A 93 21.51 10.43 -4.47
N GLY A 94 22.77 10.63 -4.80
CA GLY A 94 23.50 11.87 -4.44
C GLY A 94 22.88 13.16 -5.02
N ASN A 95 21.94 13.02 -5.96
CA ASN A 95 21.25 14.15 -6.59
C ASN A 95 19.84 14.42 -5.98
N THR A 96 19.40 13.57 -5.05
CA THR A 96 18.12 13.76 -4.37
C THR A 96 18.28 14.84 -3.30
N SER A 97 17.51 15.92 -3.38
CA SER A 97 17.55 16.98 -2.37
C SER A 97 16.96 16.49 -1.04
N GLU A 98 17.35 17.11 0.07
CA GLU A 98 16.81 16.74 1.39
C GLU A 98 15.27 16.93 1.46
N SER A 99 14.74 17.94 0.76
CA SER A 99 13.29 18.18 0.67
C SER A 99 12.53 17.14 -0.14
N ASP A 100 13.22 16.41 -0.99
CA ASP A 100 12.61 15.38 -1.85
C ASP A 100 12.73 13.97 -1.24
N LYS A 101 13.40 13.85 -0.10
CA LYS A 101 13.49 12.57 0.62
C LYS A 101 12.21 12.28 1.37
N GLU A 102 11.61 11.16 1.07
CA GLU A 102 10.41 10.67 1.75
C GLU A 102 10.64 9.33 2.43
N ILE A 103 10.03 9.17 3.59
CA ILE A 103 9.99 7.87 4.27
C ILE A 103 9.14 6.88 3.47
N CYS A 104 9.60 5.64 3.38
CA CYS A 104 8.86 4.53 2.81
C CYS A 104 8.82 3.39 3.82
N THR A 105 7.64 2.87 4.10
CA THR A 105 7.44 1.69 4.93
C THR A 105 7.68 0.44 4.10
N VAL A 106 8.44 -0.51 4.63
CA VAL A 106 8.71 -1.81 4.01
C VAL A 106 8.13 -2.90 4.89
N TYR A 107 7.15 -3.63 4.37
CA TYR A 107 6.57 -4.80 5.04
C TYR A 107 7.24 -6.06 4.54
N THR A 108 7.83 -6.84 5.43
CA THR A 108 8.29 -8.19 5.12
C THR A 108 7.12 -9.15 5.27
N VAL A 109 6.77 -9.85 4.19
CA VAL A 109 5.63 -10.75 4.12
C VAL A 109 6.10 -12.15 3.80
N GLU A 110 5.79 -13.11 4.66
CA GLU A 110 5.95 -14.53 4.42
C GLU A 110 4.78 -15.04 3.56
N LYS A 111 5.11 -15.62 2.40
CA LYS A 111 4.12 -16.05 1.41
C LYS A 111 3.45 -17.35 1.85
N GLU A 112 2.13 -17.35 1.95
CA GLU A 112 1.31 -18.53 2.27
C GLU A 112 0.80 -19.22 0.99
N SER A 113 0.33 -18.44 0.00
CA SER A 113 -0.15 -18.95 -1.28
C SER A 113 0.02 -17.92 -2.38
N ALA A 114 0.32 -18.37 -3.59
CA ALA A 114 0.38 -17.52 -4.78
C ALA A 114 -0.77 -17.88 -5.73
N TYR A 115 -1.51 -16.87 -6.17
CA TYR A 115 -2.64 -16.99 -7.08
C TYR A 115 -2.31 -16.47 -8.49
N LYS A 116 -1.41 -15.49 -8.58
CA LYS A 116 -0.86 -14.94 -9.80
C LYS A 116 0.61 -14.60 -9.57
N ASN A 117 1.48 -14.93 -10.53
CA ASN A 117 2.90 -14.58 -10.50
C ASN A 117 3.42 -14.53 -11.94
N THR A 118 3.36 -13.36 -12.56
CA THR A 118 3.78 -13.16 -13.97
C THR A 118 5.27 -12.89 -14.11
N VAL A 119 5.95 -12.61 -12.99
CA VAL A 119 7.37 -12.24 -12.97
C VAL A 119 8.29 -13.37 -12.50
N GLY A 120 7.73 -14.55 -12.15
CA GLY A 120 8.51 -15.71 -11.72
C GLY A 120 9.21 -15.54 -10.38
N ASN A 121 8.63 -14.77 -9.45
CA ASN A 121 9.18 -14.66 -8.10
C ASN A 121 8.82 -15.90 -7.27
N GLU A 122 9.79 -16.78 -7.06
CA GLU A 122 9.66 -18.03 -6.31
C GLU A 122 10.06 -17.90 -4.82
N SER A 123 10.41 -16.71 -4.34
CA SER A 123 10.82 -16.49 -2.94
C SER A 123 9.66 -16.80 -1.98
N ASP A 124 10.01 -17.38 -0.82
CA ASP A 124 9.07 -17.64 0.28
C ASP A 124 8.68 -16.37 1.04
N SER A 125 9.43 -15.30 0.86
CA SER A 125 9.13 -13.99 1.43
C SER A 125 9.30 -12.89 0.40
N ILE A 126 8.57 -11.79 0.59
CA ILE A 126 8.65 -10.61 -0.27
C ILE A 126 8.58 -9.35 0.58
N ASP A 127 9.40 -8.36 0.24
CA ASP A 127 9.32 -7.03 0.81
C ASP A 127 8.38 -6.16 -0.03
N ILE A 128 7.36 -5.60 0.63
CA ILE A 128 6.35 -4.74 0.00
C ILE A 128 6.60 -3.31 0.44
N TYR A 129 6.87 -2.46 -0.53
CA TYR A 129 7.15 -1.04 -0.34
C TYR A 129 5.87 -0.22 -0.40
N VAL A 130 5.66 0.62 0.61
CA VAL A 130 4.48 1.48 0.71
C VAL A 130 4.90 2.88 1.12
N ASN A 131 4.59 3.88 0.28
CA ASN A 131 4.99 5.26 0.52
C ASN A 131 4.45 5.79 1.85
N GLY A 132 5.28 6.59 2.52
CA GLY A 132 4.96 7.21 3.79
C GLY A 132 5.29 6.35 5.00
N GLY A 133 5.27 7.04 6.12
CA GLY A 133 5.47 6.48 7.45
C GLY A 133 4.19 6.46 8.27
N PHE A 134 4.37 6.35 9.57
CA PHE A 134 3.31 6.33 10.58
C PHE A 134 3.37 7.59 11.45
N LYS A 135 2.20 8.08 11.82
CA LYS A 135 2.08 9.06 12.88
C LYS A 135 2.13 8.33 14.24
N ASP A 136 2.91 8.88 15.15
CA ASP A 136 2.96 8.45 16.57
C ASP A 136 3.33 6.95 16.79
N LYS A 137 3.85 6.28 15.76
CA LYS A 137 4.36 4.89 15.82
C LYS A 137 5.73 4.82 15.15
N TYR A 138 6.62 3.97 15.65
CA TYR A 138 7.95 3.72 15.05
C TYR A 138 8.77 4.99 14.82
N ILE A 139 8.65 5.99 15.69
CA ILE A 139 9.25 7.33 15.49
C ILE A 139 10.76 7.23 15.35
N ASP A 140 11.42 6.55 16.28
CA ASP A 140 12.88 6.45 16.30
C ASP A 140 13.43 5.72 15.07
N GLU A 141 12.77 4.65 14.64
CA GLU A 141 13.15 3.89 13.46
C GLU A 141 12.98 4.72 12.18
N GLN A 142 11.90 5.48 12.07
CA GLN A 142 11.63 6.37 10.95
C GLN A 142 12.65 7.51 10.89
N LEU A 143 12.91 8.18 12.01
CA LEU A 143 13.91 9.26 12.09
C LEU A 143 15.31 8.75 11.80
N LYS A 144 15.66 7.55 12.28
CA LYS A 144 16.93 6.89 11.95
C LYS A 144 17.06 6.64 10.44
N ALA A 145 16.02 6.16 9.79
CA ALA A 145 16.02 5.95 8.35
C ALA A 145 16.18 7.28 7.59
N LEU A 146 15.52 8.35 8.04
CA LEU A 146 15.60 9.69 7.44
C LEU A 146 16.97 10.36 7.61
N GLY A 147 17.84 9.83 8.48
CA GLY A 147 19.25 10.25 8.54
C GLY A 147 19.51 11.70 8.97
N GLY A 148 18.53 12.34 9.66
CA GLY A 148 18.65 13.72 10.15
C GLY A 148 17.43 14.59 9.86
N SER A 149 16.63 14.28 8.85
CA SER A 149 15.34 14.93 8.67
C SER A 149 14.39 14.52 9.80
N ARG A 150 13.66 15.48 10.33
CA ARG A 150 12.62 15.25 11.38
C ARG A 150 11.21 15.34 10.84
N THR A 151 11.05 15.31 9.52
CA THR A 151 9.74 15.40 8.86
C THR A 151 9.32 14.03 8.34
N ILE A 152 8.25 13.49 8.89
CA ILE A 152 7.65 12.21 8.48
C ILE A 152 6.47 12.50 7.56
N THR A 153 6.52 12.01 6.33
CA THR A 153 5.40 12.08 5.39
C THR A 153 4.39 10.97 5.70
N VAL A 154 3.14 11.35 5.93
CA VAL A 154 2.04 10.43 6.27
C VAL A 154 0.99 10.47 5.17
N TYR A 155 0.67 9.32 4.61
CA TYR A 155 -0.40 9.16 3.63
C TYR A 155 -1.67 8.64 4.30
N ASN A 156 -2.83 9.17 3.89
CA ASN A 156 -4.12 8.62 4.34
C ASN A 156 -4.36 7.28 3.65
N ARG A 157 -4.05 6.19 4.34
CA ARG A 157 -4.19 4.82 3.83
C ARG A 157 -4.57 3.87 4.96
N PRO A 158 -5.21 2.73 4.67
CA PRO A 158 -5.41 1.67 5.66
C PRO A 158 -4.07 1.12 6.17
N GLU A 159 -4.04 0.72 7.44
CA GLU A 159 -2.85 0.13 8.05
C GLU A 159 -2.78 -1.37 7.79
N ILE A 160 -1.55 -1.83 7.52
CA ILE A 160 -1.18 -3.24 7.49
C ILE A 160 -0.50 -3.55 8.81
N GLU A 161 -0.95 -4.60 9.51
CA GLU A 161 -0.49 -4.94 10.86
C GLU A 161 0.42 -6.16 10.87
N ILE A 162 1.48 -6.14 11.70
CA ILE A 162 2.36 -7.29 11.91
C ILE A 162 1.56 -8.43 12.53
N GLY A 163 1.82 -9.65 12.08
CA GLY A 163 1.21 -10.88 12.56
C GLY A 163 -0.10 -11.25 11.88
N LYS A 164 -0.69 -10.35 11.10
CA LYS A 164 -1.90 -10.62 10.33
C LYS A 164 -1.60 -11.14 8.92
N SER A 165 -2.54 -11.90 8.37
CA SER A 165 -2.50 -12.38 6.99
C SER A 165 -3.44 -11.58 6.11
N TYR A 166 -2.94 -11.21 4.93
CA TYR A 166 -3.64 -10.44 3.92
C TYR A 166 -3.56 -11.11 2.55
N LEU A 167 -4.54 -10.83 1.71
CA LEU A 167 -4.39 -11.01 0.27
C LEU A 167 -3.77 -9.74 -0.30
N PHE A 168 -2.58 -9.86 -0.90
CA PHE A 168 -1.84 -8.76 -1.50
C PHE A 168 -1.98 -8.77 -3.03
N LEU A 169 -2.18 -7.58 -3.59
CA LEU A 169 -2.24 -7.31 -5.03
C LEU A 169 -1.08 -6.37 -5.37
N LEU A 170 -0.03 -6.92 -6.00
CA LEU A 170 1.25 -6.26 -6.13
C LEU A 170 1.59 -5.95 -7.59
N ARG A 171 2.27 -4.83 -7.78
CA ARG A 171 2.98 -4.46 -9.00
C ARG A 171 4.47 -4.51 -8.75
N ILE A 172 5.21 -5.08 -9.68
CA ILE A 172 6.67 -5.18 -9.62
C ILE A 172 7.27 -4.09 -10.51
N ARG A 173 8.21 -3.33 -9.96
CA ARG A 173 8.99 -2.35 -10.71
C ARG A 173 10.20 -2.99 -11.40
N ASP A 174 10.85 -2.24 -12.29
CA ASP A 174 12.02 -2.68 -13.06
C ASP A 174 13.19 -3.13 -12.17
N ASN A 175 13.33 -2.55 -10.98
CA ASN A 175 14.31 -2.94 -9.95
C ASN A 175 13.89 -4.17 -9.11
N LYS A 176 12.80 -4.85 -9.48
CA LYS A 176 12.19 -6.01 -8.82
C LYS A 176 11.56 -5.74 -7.45
N GLU A 177 11.39 -4.50 -7.07
CA GLU A 177 10.66 -4.12 -5.87
C GLU A 177 9.16 -4.28 -6.04
N ALA A 178 8.51 -4.78 -4.98
CA ALA A 178 7.06 -4.98 -4.96
C ALA A 178 6.36 -3.81 -4.28
N PHE A 179 5.37 -3.24 -4.97
CA PHE A 179 4.49 -2.19 -4.44
C PHE A 179 3.05 -2.67 -4.46
N LEU A 180 2.23 -2.15 -3.55
CA LEU A 180 0.78 -2.31 -3.68
C LEU A 180 0.31 -1.72 -5.02
N VAL A 181 -0.60 -2.41 -5.72
CA VAL A 181 -1.16 -1.90 -6.99
C VAL A 181 -1.76 -0.52 -6.83
N THR A 182 -2.46 -0.30 -5.72
CA THR A 182 -2.81 1.00 -5.13
C THR A 182 -2.85 0.86 -3.61
N PRO A 183 -2.66 1.92 -2.83
CA PRO A 183 -2.70 1.83 -1.37
C PRO A 183 -4.06 1.38 -0.81
N GLU A 184 -5.17 1.67 -1.51
CA GLU A 184 -6.52 1.38 -1.05
C GLU A 184 -7.02 0.00 -1.49
N GLN A 185 -6.62 -0.46 -2.69
CA GLN A 185 -7.08 -1.72 -3.27
C GLN A 185 -6.00 -2.80 -3.31
N GLY A 186 -4.78 -2.49 -2.84
CA GLY A 186 -3.62 -3.35 -2.96
C GLY A 186 -3.54 -4.47 -1.93
N PHE A 187 -4.43 -4.48 -0.93
CA PHE A 187 -4.51 -5.57 0.05
C PHE A 187 -5.90 -5.73 0.65
N ILE A 188 -6.19 -6.93 1.13
CA ILE A 188 -7.47 -7.32 1.74
C ILE A 188 -7.18 -8.08 3.03
N ASP A 189 -7.73 -7.62 4.15
CA ASP A 189 -7.64 -8.31 5.43
C ASP A 189 -8.51 -9.57 5.40
N ILE A 190 -7.87 -10.74 5.35
CA ILE A 190 -8.54 -12.04 5.20
C ILE A 190 -9.40 -12.37 6.43
N GLU A 191 -8.95 -11.99 7.62
CA GLU A 191 -9.68 -12.27 8.87
C GLU A 191 -10.91 -11.39 9.00
N LYS A 192 -10.79 -10.12 8.64
CA LYS A 192 -11.92 -9.17 8.67
C LYS A 192 -13.03 -9.60 7.72
N GLU A 193 -12.68 -10.03 6.51
CA GLU A 193 -13.64 -10.53 5.53
C GLU A 193 -14.32 -11.83 5.99
N ARG A 194 -13.59 -12.74 6.61
CA ARG A 194 -14.15 -13.97 7.18
C ARG A 194 -15.16 -13.68 8.30
N ASN A 195 -14.86 -12.69 9.15
CA ASN A 195 -15.71 -12.32 10.27
C ASN A 195 -16.98 -11.54 9.84
N ASN A 196 -16.93 -10.87 8.69
CA ASN A 196 -18.09 -10.13 8.15
C ASN A 196 -19.13 -11.03 7.46
N GLY A 197 -18.97 -12.36 7.51
CA GLY A 197 -19.94 -13.31 6.94
C GLY A 197 -19.94 -13.41 5.42
N THR A 198 -19.06 -12.69 4.74
CA THR A 198 -18.81 -12.84 3.30
C THR A 198 -17.96 -14.07 2.99
N ALA A 199 -17.42 -14.73 4.01
CA ALA A 199 -16.45 -15.81 3.90
C ALA A 199 -17.04 -17.22 3.98
N ASP A 200 -18.34 -17.40 4.16
CA ASP A 200 -18.95 -18.76 4.16
C ASP A 200 -18.82 -19.47 2.80
N ASP A 201 -18.46 -18.74 1.73
CA ASP A 201 -18.15 -19.31 0.41
C ASP A 201 -16.64 -19.56 0.17
N PHE A 202 -15.77 -19.11 1.09
CA PHE A 202 -14.32 -19.39 1.04
C PHE A 202 -13.95 -20.72 1.69
N SER A 203 -14.76 -21.76 1.57
CA SER A 203 -14.31 -23.10 1.94
C SER A 203 -13.23 -23.55 0.95
N VAL A 204 -11.97 -23.39 1.33
CA VAL A 204 -10.77 -23.91 0.65
C VAL A 204 -10.79 -25.43 0.47
N ASN A 205 -11.85 -26.12 0.92
CA ASN A 205 -12.00 -27.57 0.92
C ASN A 205 -12.73 -28.16 -0.30
N LYS A 206 -12.90 -27.38 -1.38
CA LYS A 206 -13.44 -27.88 -2.66
C LYS A 206 -12.60 -27.46 -3.86
N ILE A 207 -11.29 -27.73 -3.81
CA ILE A 207 -10.46 -27.77 -5.02
C ILE A 207 -9.65 -29.07 -5.00
#